data_3bf6c262de383c4a69a7d5fd8f5481a6
#
_entry.id   3bf6c262de383c4a69a7d5fd8f5481a6
#
_cell.length_a   1.000
_cell.length_b   1.000
_cell.length_c   1.000
_cell.angle_alpha   90.00
_cell.angle_beta   90.00
_cell.angle_gamma   90.00
#
_symmetry.space_group_name_H-M   'P 1'
#
loop_
_entity.id
_entity.type
_entity.pdbx_description
1 polymer ?
#
loop_
_entity_poly.entity_id
_entity_poly.type
_entity_poly.pdbx_seq_one_letter_code
_entity_poly.pdbx_strand_id
1 'polypeptide(L)'
;MAKTVLLIEDEVNIIEALSFILSRDRWDVVTHSNGRDANEVITRREPDLVVLDVMLPGKSGFDILRDLRRDPRHQNRPVLMLTARGQSKDRDMAEQLGVSKFMTKPFSNTDVRDAVNELLSG
;
A
#
# COMPACT_ATOMS: atom_id res chain seq x y z
N MET A 1 -1.46 -11.77 18.01
CA MET A 1 -1.98 -10.44 17.63
C MET A 1 -2.07 -10.32 16.11
N ALA A 2 -3.12 -9.68 15.63
CA ALA A 2 -3.28 -9.51 14.20
C ALA A 2 -2.26 -8.51 13.66
N LYS A 3 -1.76 -8.77 12.46
CA LYS A 3 -0.89 -7.82 11.78
C LYS A 3 -1.71 -6.66 11.23
N THR A 4 -1.11 -5.49 11.18
CA THR A 4 -1.76 -4.25 10.75
C THR A 4 -1.44 -3.95 9.30
N VAL A 5 -2.49 -3.70 8.53
CA VAL A 5 -2.39 -3.22 7.15
C VAL A 5 -2.85 -1.77 7.12
N LEU A 6 -1.97 -0.87 6.72
CA LEU A 6 -2.33 0.53 6.53
C LEU A 6 -2.65 0.75 5.05
N LEU A 7 -3.90 1.10 4.79
CA LEU A 7 -4.38 1.34 3.44
C LEU A 7 -4.41 2.85 3.18
N ILE A 8 -3.58 3.31 2.25
CA ILE A 8 -3.50 4.72 1.87
C ILE A 8 -4.13 4.89 0.49
N GLU A 9 -5.36 5.36 0.47
CA GLU A 9 -6.20 5.44 -0.71
C GLU A 9 -7.26 6.53 -0.47
N ASP A 10 -7.61 7.28 -1.50
CA ASP A 10 -8.62 8.33 -1.37
C ASP A 10 -9.98 7.98 -2.02
N GLU A 11 -10.04 6.94 -2.83
CA GLU A 11 -11.30 6.50 -3.43
C GLU A 11 -12.12 5.67 -2.46
N VAL A 12 -13.30 6.17 -2.08
CA VAL A 12 -14.15 5.54 -1.07
C VAL A 12 -14.50 4.10 -1.45
N ASN A 13 -14.83 3.86 -2.72
CA ASN A 13 -15.21 2.51 -3.17
C ASN A 13 -14.08 1.51 -3.01
N ILE A 14 -12.85 1.93 -3.29
CA ILE A 14 -11.68 1.08 -3.13
C ILE A 14 -11.39 0.83 -1.66
N ILE A 15 -11.48 1.87 -0.84
CA ILE A 15 -11.28 1.74 0.61
C ILE A 15 -12.26 0.71 1.19
N GLU A 16 -13.55 0.83 0.85
CA GLU A 16 -14.56 -0.09 1.34
C GLU A 16 -14.32 -1.52 0.89
N ALA A 17 -14.01 -1.71 -0.41
CA ALA A 17 -13.76 -3.03 -0.95
C ALA A 17 -12.56 -3.71 -0.30
N LEU A 18 -11.44 -3.01 -0.20
CA LEU A 18 -10.22 -3.56 0.40
C LEU A 18 -10.38 -3.79 1.89
N SER A 19 -11.02 -2.86 2.60
CA SER A 19 -11.25 -3.02 4.03
C SER A 19 -12.09 -4.25 4.31
N PHE A 20 -13.13 -4.50 3.51
CA PHE A 20 -13.98 -5.68 3.65
C PHE A 20 -13.19 -6.96 3.41
N ILE A 21 -12.46 -7.02 2.29
CA ILE A 21 -11.69 -8.21 1.91
C ILE A 21 -10.64 -8.55 2.97
N LEU A 22 -9.87 -7.56 3.39
CA LEU A 22 -8.75 -7.78 4.31
C LEU A 22 -9.21 -8.05 5.73
N SER A 23 -10.32 -7.43 6.16
CA SER A 23 -10.86 -7.68 7.49
C SER A 23 -11.38 -9.12 7.62
N ARG A 24 -11.89 -9.68 6.53
CA ARG A 24 -12.33 -11.09 6.53
C ARG A 24 -11.16 -12.04 6.74
N ASP A 25 -9.95 -11.66 6.33
CA ASP A 25 -8.75 -12.46 6.53
C ASP A 25 -8.09 -12.17 7.89
N ARG A 26 -8.77 -11.42 8.74
CA ARG A 26 -8.37 -11.12 10.13
C ARG A 26 -7.17 -10.18 10.25
N TRP A 27 -6.87 -9.42 9.21
CA TRP A 27 -5.88 -8.35 9.32
C TRP A 27 -6.55 -7.14 9.97
N ASP A 28 -5.79 -6.41 10.79
CA ASP A 28 -6.27 -5.12 11.30
C ASP A 28 -6.05 -4.07 10.23
N VAL A 29 -7.12 -3.50 9.71
CA VAL A 29 -7.05 -2.53 8.61
C VAL A 29 -7.23 -1.13 9.16
N VAL A 30 -6.23 -0.27 8.90
CA VAL A 30 -6.27 1.16 9.22
C VAL A 30 -6.22 1.90 7.90
N THR A 31 -7.04 2.94 7.75
CA THR A 31 -7.13 3.69 6.49
C THR A 31 -6.64 5.12 6.65
N HIS A 32 -6.10 5.67 5.56
CA HIS A 32 -5.65 7.05 5.49
C HIS A 32 -5.83 7.52 4.05
N SER A 33 -6.36 8.74 3.85
CA SER A 33 -6.81 9.16 2.53
C SER A 33 -5.98 10.28 1.90
N ASN A 34 -4.87 10.68 2.51
CA ASN A 34 -4.07 11.80 2.03
C ASN A 34 -2.59 11.45 2.02
N GLY A 35 -1.90 11.83 0.93
CA GLY A 35 -0.47 11.54 0.81
C GLY A 35 0.43 12.51 1.55
N ARG A 36 -0.07 13.71 1.88
CA ARG A 36 0.76 14.76 2.46
C ARG A 36 1.45 14.34 3.74
N ASP A 37 0.72 13.69 4.63
CA ASP A 37 1.25 13.26 5.92
C ASP A 37 1.35 11.73 6.02
N ALA A 38 1.32 11.04 4.88
CA ALA A 38 1.34 9.58 4.88
C ALA A 38 2.58 9.00 5.54
N ASN A 39 3.74 9.58 5.30
CA ASN A 39 4.99 9.09 5.91
C ASN A 39 4.96 9.22 7.43
N GLU A 40 4.38 10.30 7.95
CA GLU A 40 4.20 10.47 9.39
C GLU A 40 3.27 9.41 9.97
N VAL A 41 2.17 9.13 9.25
CA VAL A 41 1.21 8.12 9.69
C VAL A 41 1.86 6.74 9.71
N ILE A 42 2.65 6.41 8.69
CA ILE A 42 3.37 5.14 8.63
C ILE A 42 4.33 5.02 9.81
N THR A 43 5.07 6.08 10.11
CA THR A 43 6.01 6.08 11.23
C THR A 43 5.30 5.91 12.56
N ARG A 44 4.17 6.57 12.75
CA ARG A 44 3.41 6.51 13.99
C ARG A 44 2.71 5.18 14.19
N ARG A 45 2.14 4.63 13.10
CA ARG A 45 1.35 3.39 13.17
C ARG A 45 2.20 2.13 13.10
N GLU A 46 3.37 2.20 12.52
CA GLU A 46 4.27 1.05 12.31
C GLU A 46 3.54 -0.18 11.75
N PRO A 47 2.86 -0.02 10.60
CA PRO A 47 2.11 -1.14 10.03
C PRO A 47 3.03 -2.25 9.53
N ASP A 48 2.48 -3.47 9.48
CA ASP A 48 3.21 -4.60 8.91
C ASP A 48 3.22 -4.57 7.39
N LEU A 49 2.23 -3.92 6.80
CA LEU A 49 2.12 -3.75 5.35
C LEU A 49 1.49 -2.41 5.06
N VAL A 50 2.02 -1.70 4.05
CA VAL A 50 1.39 -0.50 3.51
C VAL A 50 0.82 -0.83 2.13
N VAL A 51 -0.49 -0.62 1.96
CA VAL A 51 -1.13 -0.69 0.64
C VAL A 51 -1.30 0.75 0.17
N LEU A 52 -0.68 1.09 -0.94
CA LEU A 52 -0.44 2.48 -1.32
C LEU A 52 -0.88 2.75 -2.75
N ASP A 53 -1.81 3.70 -2.92
CA ASP A 53 -2.21 4.16 -4.24
C ASP A 53 -1.15 5.13 -4.79
N VAL A 54 -0.97 5.13 -6.11
CA VAL A 54 -0.06 6.07 -6.76
C VAL A 54 -0.65 7.47 -6.80
N MET A 55 -1.94 7.58 -7.14
CA MET A 55 -2.60 8.87 -7.36
C MET A 55 -3.30 9.33 -6.09
N LEU A 56 -2.56 9.98 -5.20
CA LEU A 56 -3.09 10.51 -3.95
C LEU A 56 -3.07 12.03 -3.94
N PRO A 57 -4.02 12.67 -3.24
CA PRO A 57 -3.93 14.10 -3.02
C PRO A 57 -2.75 14.42 -2.11
N GLY A 58 -2.11 15.53 -2.35
CA GLY A 58 -1.03 16.07 -1.51
C GLY A 58 0.35 15.56 -1.83
N LYS A 59 0.54 14.25 -2.00
CA LYS A 59 1.84 13.65 -2.29
C LYS A 59 1.62 12.31 -2.99
N SER A 60 2.31 12.09 -4.10
CA SER A 60 2.13 10.86 -4.86
C SER A 60 2.64 9.62 -4.11
N GLY A 61 2.07 8.46 -4.46
CA GLY A 61 2.54 7.20 -3.89
C GLY A 61 3.99 6.91 -4.22
N PHE A 62 4.47 7.34 -5.39
CA PHE A 62 5.88 7.18 -5.75
C PHE A 62 6.79 7.95 -4.79
N ASP A 63 6.43 9.19 -4.47
CA ASP A 63 7.23 10.01 -3.56
C ASP A 63 7.21 9.45 -2.15
N ILE A 64 6.05 8.95 -1.72
CA ILE A 64 5.93 8.29 -0.40
C ILE A 64 6.85 7.08 -0.34
N LEU A 65 6.81 6.22 -1.36
CA LEU A 65 7.64 5.02 -1.41
C LEU A 65 9.13 5.36 -1.41
N ARG A 66 9.53 6.35 -2.22
CA ARG A 66 10.92 6.78 -2.26
C ARG A 66 11.41 7.19 -0.87
N ASP A 67 10.62 7.97 -0.15
CA ASP A 67 11.01 8.43 1.17
C ASP A 67 11.07 7.29 2.18
N LEU A 68 10.16 6.31 2.08
CA LEU A 68 10.21 5.13 2.93
C LEU A 68 11.51 4.34 2.73
N ARG A 69 11.93 4.16 1.49
CA ARG A 69 13.12 3.37 1.20
C ARG A 69 14.41 4.06 1.60
N ARG A 70 14.38 5.38 1.76
CA ARG A 70 15.52 6.17 2.25
C ARG A 70 15.58 6.25 3.77
N ASP A 71 14.52 5.84 4.45
CA ASP A 71 14.43 5.89 5.91
C ASP A 71 14.80 4.51 6.48
N PRO A 72 15.87 4.40 7.29
CA PRO A 72 16.26 3.11 7.85
C PRO A 72 15.15 2.39 8.63
N ARG A 73 14.19 3.15 9.16
CA ARG A 73 13.06 2.57 9.89
C ARG A 73 12.08 1.82 8.99
N HIS A 74 12.08 2.14 7.69
CA HIS A 74 11.06 1.67 6.75
C HIS A 74 11.63 1.03 5.50
N GLN A 75 12.97 0.97 5.36
CA GLN A 75 13.57 0.54 4.09
C GLN A 75 13.20 -0.89 3.69
N ASN A 76 12.80 -1.72 4.65
CA ASN A 76 12.38 -3.11 4.39
C ASN A 76 10.90 -3.36 4.64
N ARG A 77 10.13 -2.30 4.95
CA ARG A 77 8.71 -2.45 5.22
C ARG A 77 7.97 -2.86 3.95
N PRO A 78 7.15 -3.93 4.00
CA PRO A 78 6.41 -4.35 2.81
C PRO A 78 5.47 -3.26 2.32
N VAL A 79 5.50 -3.01 1.00
CA VAL A 79 4.62 -2.03 0.34
C VAL A 79 4.01 -2.69 -0.89
N LEU A 80 2.68 -2.74 -0.93
CA LEU A 80 1.91 -3.14 -2.10
C LEU A 80 1.37 -1.87 -2.75
N MET A 81 1.79 -1.58 -3.97
CA MET A 81 1.35 -0.38 -4.67
C MET A 81 0.22 -0.72 -5.63
N LEU A 82 -0.84 0.10 -5.61
CA LEU A 82 -2.00 -0.05 -6.48
C LEU A 82 -2.12 1.17 -7.37
N THR A 83 -2.52 0.97 -8.63
CA THR A 83 -2.77 2.10 -9.52
C THR A 83 -3.80 1.75 -10.58
N ALA A 84 -4.60 2.75 -10.99
CA ALA A 84 -5.49 2.64 -12.15
C ALA A 84 -4.69 2.71 -13.46
N ARG A 85 -3.45 3.16 -13.40
CA ARG A 85 -2.58 3.33 -14.57
C ARG A 85 -1.54 2.21 -14.60
N GLY A 86 -1.87 1.13 -15.30
CA GLY A 86 -1.01 -0.05 -15.36
C GLY A 86 0.05 -0.02 -16.46
N GLN A 87 0.57 1.14 -16.83
CA GLN A 87 1.58 1.24 -17.86
C GLN A 87 2.91 0.70 -17.37
N SER A 88 3.69 0.15 -18.30
CA SER A 88 4.96 -0.47 -17.94
C SER A 88 5.93 0.53 -17.29
N LYS A 89 5.89 1.79 -17.69
CA LYS A 89 6.75 2.81 -17.09
C LYS A 89 6.41 3.05 -15.61
N ASP A 90 5.14 2.94 -15.24
CA ASP A 90 4.75 3.11 -13.84
C ASP A 90 5.24 1.93 -13.00
N ARG A 91 5.14 0.73 -13.55
CA ARG A 91 5.68 -0.47 -12.90
C ARG A 91 7.20 -0.38 -12.75
N ASP A 92 7.87 0.06 -13.82
CA ASP A 92 9.33 0.21 -13.79
C ASP A 92 9.75 1.24 -12.73
N MET A 93 9.01 2.36 -12.65
CA MET A 93 9.28 3.38 -11.63
C MET A 93 9.12 2.80 -10.22
N ALA A 94 8.05 2.07 -9.98
CA ALA A 94 7.81 1.46 -8.67
C ALA A 94 8.91 0.48 -8.32
N GLU A 95 9.34 -0.34 -9.27
CA GLU A 95 10.42 -1.31 -9.05
C GLU A 95 11.73 -0.62 -8.74
N GLN A 96 12.07 0.44 -9.47
CA GLN A 96 13.27 1.22 -9.20
C GLN A 96 13.26 1.85 -7.82
N LEU A 97 12.07 2.22 -7.33
CA LEU A 97 11.91 2.80 -6.00
C LEU A 97 11.86 1.76 -4.89
N GLY A 98 11.87 0.48 -5.23
CA GLY A 98 11.92 -0.58 -4.23
C GLY A 98 10.57 -1.07 -3.72
N VAL A 99 9.53 -1.05 -4.56
CA VAL A 99 8.23 -1.58 -4.18
C VAL A 99 8.34 -3.10 -3.94
N SER A 100 7.58 -3.59 -2.96
CA SER A 100 7.52 -5.03 -2.70
C SER A 100 6.66 -5.75 -3.73
N LYS A 101 5.52 -5.15 -4.10
CA LYS A 101 4.63 -5.69 -5.12
C LYS A 101 3.82 -4.56 -5.74
N PHE A 102 3.49 -4.71 -7.03
CA PHE A 102 2.75 -3.71 -7.80
C PHE A 102 1.53 -4.37 -8.44
N MET A 103 0.35 -3.76 -8.31
CA MET A 103 -0.88 -4.27 -8.91
C MET A 103 -1.63 -3.14 -9.60
N THR A 104 -2.39 -3.49 -10.64
CA THR A 104 -3.23 -2.53 -11.36
C THR A 104 -4.70 -2.71 -11.00
N LYS A 105 -5.44 -1.62 -11.00
CA LYS A 105 -6.90 -1.64 -10.86
C LYS A 105 -7.52 -1.79 -12.25
N PRO A 106 -8.61 -2.52 -12.39
CA PRO A 106 -9.30 -3.28 -11.37
C PRO A 106 -8.55 -4.55 -10.99
N PHE A 107 -8.66 -4.96 -9.75
CA PHE A 107 -8.04 -6.19 -9.25
C PHE A 107 -9.13 -7.14 -8.79
N SER A 108 -8.83 -8.45 -8.80
CA SER A 108 -9.73 -9.43 -8.22
C SER A 108 -9.49 -9.56 -6.72
N ASN A 109 -10.53 -9.98 -5.99
CA ASN A 109 -10.40 -10.23 -4.55
C ASN A 109 -9.30 -11.25 -4.26
N THR A 110 -9.24 -12.30 -5.07
CA THR A 110 -8.24 -13.36 -4.93
C THR A 110 -6.82 -12.81 -5.11
N ASP A 111 -6.61 -11.98 -6.14
CA ASP A 111 -5.28 -11.43 -6.40
C ASP A 111 -4.79 -10.57 -5.25
N VAL A 112 -5.68 -9.74 -4.69
CA VAL A 112 -5.31 -8.88 -3.55
C VAL A 112 -5.01 -9.73 -2.32
N ARG A 113 -5.86 -10.71 -2.02
CA ARG A 113 -5.65 -11.58 -0.87
C ARG A 113 -4.34 -12.35 -0.96
N ASP A 114 -4.06 -12.88 -2.15
CA ASP A 114 -2.81 -13.61 -2.38
C ASP A 114 -1.59 -12.71 -2.20
N ALA A 115 -1.65 -11.50 -2.74
CA ALA A 115 -0.55 -10.53 -2.61
C ALA A 115 -0.30 -10.17 -1.16
N VAL A 116 -1.36 -9.86 -0.41
CA VAL A 116 -1.24 -9.49 1.00
C VAL A 116 -0.72 -10.66 1.83
N ASN A 117 -1.25 -11.86 1.60
CA ASN A 117 -0.78 -13.05 2.31
C ASN A 117 0.69 -13.31 2.04
N GLU A 118 1.12 -13.20 0.80
CA GLU A 118 2.52 -13.37 0.43
C GLU A 118 3.42 -12.38 1.17
N LEU A 119 3.04 -11.12 1.19
CA LEU A 119 3.85 -10.08 1.82
C LEU A 119 3.88 -10.15 3.34
N LEU A 120 2.81 -10.66 3.96
CA LEU A 120 2.71 -10.76 5.41
C LEU A 120 3.18 -12.10 5.98
N SER A 121 3.35 -13.10 5.14
CA SER A 121 3.76 -14.45 5.57
C SER A 121 5.26 -14.63 5.65
N GLY A 122 5.98 -13.74 5.03
CA GLY A 122 7.45 -13.81 5.04
C GLY A 122 8.05 -13.31 6.34
#